data_4288b5361556275d327d9f489bfb7f92
#
_entry.id   4288b5361556275d327d9f489bfb7f92
#
_cell.length_a   1.000
_cell.length_b   1.000
_cell.length_c   1.000
_cell.angle_alpha   90.00
_cell.angle_beta   90.00
_cell.angle_gamma   90.00
#
_symmetry.space_group_name_H-M   'P 1'
#
loop_
_entity.id
_entity.type
_entity.pdbx_description
1 polymer ?
#
loop_
_entity_poly.entity_id
_entity_poly.type
_entity_poly.pdbx_seq_one_letter_code
_entity_poly.pdbx_strand_id
1 'polypeptide(L)'
;GDDTRRRRTERTRPLERIAAIIGGKDEADACEFLIPRVRADLDAGRLIPAALTLEVAVRATIVETDMSLEDGDHEADLDTLESSLPALEVMRDRALTGDGAWEGLGAEIEAPLAVAERVLRRRRVLTQ
;
A
#
# COMPACT_ATOMS: atom_id res chain seq x y z
N GLY A 1 4.01 -8.35 16.88
CA GLY A 1 3.18 -8.83 17.97
C GLY A 1 1.83 -8.15 18.01
N ASP A 2 1.04 -8.53 18.99
CA ASP A 2 -0.34 -8.04 19.12
C ASP A 2 -0.42 -6.52 19.26
N ASP A 3 0.52 -5.91 19.99
CA ASP A 3 0.51 -4.46 20.19
C ASP A 3 0.78 -3.72 18.89
N THR A 4 1.69 -4.22 18.08
CA THR A 4 1.99 -3.62 16.79
C THR A 4 0.78 -3.72 15.86
N ARG A 5 0.14 -4.89 15.82
CA ARG A 5 -1.05 -5.11 15.01
C ARG A 5 -2.20 -4.20 15.43
N ARG A 6 -2.41 -4.04 16.73
CA ARG A 6 -3.47 -3.17 17.25
C ARG A 6 -3.24 -1.72 16.85
N ARG A 7 -2.00 -1.22 17.02
CA ARG A 7 -1.67 0.15 16.66
C ARG A 7 -1.82 0.40 15.16
N ARG A 8 -1.42 -0.57 14.36
CA ARG A 8 -1.54 -0.50 12.91
C ARG A 8 -3.02 -0.40 12.50
N THR A 9 -3.87 -1.25 13.06
CA THR A 9 -5.30 -1.25 12.78
C THR A 9 -5.93 0.08 13.19
N GLU A 10 -5.60 0.60 14.36
CA GLU A 10 -6.15 1.86 14.83
C GLU A 10 -5.77 3.04 13.93
N ARG A 11 -4.51 3.11 13.51
CA ARG A 11 -4.04 4.19 12.66
C ARG A 11 -4.62 4.16 11.26
N THR A 12 -5.00 2.98 10.78
CA THR A 12 -5.52 2.83 9.43
C THR A 12 -7.04 2.71 9.37
N ARG A 13 -7.71 2.79 10.52
CA ARG A 13 -9.16 2.63 10.59
C ARG A 13 -9.95 3.53 9.64
N PRO A 14 -9.60 4.83 9.47
CA PRO A 14 -10.31 5.66 8.48
C PRO A 14 -10.23 5.14 7.06
N LEU A 15 -9.15 4.42 6.73
CA LEU A 15 -8.98 3.87 5.38
C LEU A 15 -9.98 2.76 5.09
N GLU A 16 -10.49 2.07 6.11
CA GLU A 16 -11.51 1.04 5.92
C GLU A 16 -12.74 1.62 5.24
N ARG A 17 -13.11 2.87 5.57
CA ARG A 17 -14.24 3.53 4.94
C ARG A 17 -13.96 3.83 3.47
N ILE A 18 -12.74 4.26 3.17
CA ILE A 18 -12.33 4.53 1.79
C ILE A 18 -12.36 3.25 0.97
N ALA A 19 -11.81 2.17 1.52
CA ALA A 19 -11.81 0.87 0.86
C ALA A 19 -13.24 0.38 0.60
N ALA A 20 -14.13 0.53 1.58
CA ALA A 20 -15.52 0.11 1.44
C ALA A 20 -16.25 0.91 0.35
N ILE A 21 -15.96 2.20 0.24
CA ILE A 21 -16.58 3.06 -0.78
C ILE A 21 -16.09 2.67 -2.17
N ILE A 22 -14.80 2.41 -2.32
CA ILE A 22 -14.20 2.09 -3.61
C ILE A 22 -14.58 0.68 -4.07
N GLY A 23 -14.48 -0.30 -3.17
CA GLY A 23 -14.58 -1.71 -3.53
C GLY A 23 -15.96 -2.31 -3.41
N GLY A 24 -16.84 -1.74 -2.58
CA GLY A 24 -18.11 -2.39 -2.26
C GLY A 24 -17.91 -3.57 -1.33
N LYS A 25 -19.02 -4.14 -0.84
CA LYS A 25 -18.96 -5.18 0.19
C LYS A 25 -18.54 -6.54 -0.33
N ASP A 26 -18.92 -6.86 -1.55
CA ASP A 26 -18.75 -8.19 -2.13
C ASP A 26 -17.70 -8.22 -3.22
N GLU A 27 -16.95 -7.13 -3.38
CA GLU A 27 -15.94 -7.01 -4.40
C GLU A 27 -14.54 -7.25 -3.83
N ALA A 28 -13.58 -7.34 -4.73
CA ALA A 28 -12.19 -7.48 -4.33
C ALA A 28 -11.75 -6.31 -3.45
N ASP A 29 -10.81 -6.57 -2.55
CA ASP A 29 -10.24 -5.55 -1.69
C ASP A 29 -9.61 -4.42 -2.51
N ALA A 30 -9.61 -3.22 -1.96
CA ALA A 30 -9.05 -2.05 -2.63
C ALA A 30 -7.59 -2.25 -3.01
N CYS A 31 -6.80 -2.95 -2.18
CA CYS A 31 -5.39 -3.19 -2.49
C CYS A 31 -5.21 -3.99 -3.78
N GLU A 32 -6.10 -4.94 -4.06
CA GLU A 32 -6.05 -5.73 -5.30
C GLU A 32 -6.27 -4.88 -6.55
N PHE A 33 -6.90 -3.73 -6.39
CA PHE A 33 -7.13 -2.77 -7.46
C PHE A 33 -6.01 -1.71 -7.51
N LEU A 34 -5.65 -1.17 -6.36
CA LEU A 34 -4.73 -0.04 -6.27
C LEU A 34 -3.27 -0.40 -6.54
N ILE A 35 -2.80 -1.55 -6.03
CA ILE A 35 -1.40 -1.95 -6.22
C ILE A 35 -1.07 -2.15 -7.71
N PRO A 36 -1.89 -2.90 -8.49
CA PRO A 36 -1.62 -3.00 -9.93
C PRO A 36 -1.67 -1.65 -10.64
N ARG A 37 -2.51 -0.73 -10.16
CA ARG A 37 -2.59 0.61 -10.76
C ARG A 37 -1.30 1.39 -10.56
N VAL A 38 -0.73 1.32 -9.34
CA VAL A 38 0.56 1.97 -9.08
C VAL A 38 1.65 1.35 -9.95
N ARG A 39 1.67 0.03 -10.07
CA ARG A 39 2.65 -0.67 -10.91
C ARG A 39 2.53 -0.23 -12.37
N ALA A 40 1.33 -0.15 -12.89
CA ALA A 40 1.11 0.28 -14.28
C ALA A 40 1.59 1.71 -14.50
N ASP A 41 1.29 2.61 -13.57
CA ASP A 41 1.73 3.99 -13.67
C ASP A 41 3.25 4.10 -13.60
N LEU A 42 3.88 3.39 -12.65
CA LEU A 42 5.34 3.41 -12.52
C LEU A 42 6.01 2.88 -13.80
N ASP A 43 5.55 1.74 -14.30
CA ASP A 43 6.14 1.12 -15.49
C ASP A 43 5.96 1.98 -16.74
N ALA A 44 4.90 2.76 -16.79
CA ALA A 44 4.64 3.67 -17.90
C ALA A 44 5.33 5.03 -17.75
N GLY A 45 6.08 5.23 -16.68
CA GLY A 45 6.74 6.51 -16.42
C GLY A 45 5.82 7.60 -15.88
N ARG A 46 4.60 7.27 -15.50
CA ARG A 46 3.67 8.23 -14.89
C ARG A 46 3.95 8.32 -13.39
N LEU A 47 5.06 8.96 -13.06
CA LEU A 47 5.58 8.93 -11.69
C LEU A 47 4.74 9.74 -10.71
N ILE A 48 4.18 10.87 -11.13
CA ILE A 48 3.36 11.69 -10.23
C ILE A 48 2.05 10.98 -9.87
N PRO A 49 1.26 10.44 -10.81
CA PRO A 49 0.10 9.63 -10.43
C PRO A 49 0.45 8.46 -9.51
N ALA A 50 1.57 7.77 -9.77
CA ALA A 50 2.02 6.69 -8.91
C ALA A 50 2.33 7.19 -7.49
N ALA A 51 3.04 8.31 -7.38
CA ALA A 51 3.39 8.91 -6.08
C ALA A 51 2.15 9.35 -5.30
N LEU A 52 1.13 9.85 -6.00
CA LEU A 52 -0.11 10.29 -5.35
C LEU A 52 -0.96 9.13 -4.85
N THR A 53 -0.84 7.96 -5.47
CA THR A 53 -1.67 6.79 -5.14
C THR A 53 -1.00 5.83 -4.17
N LEU A 54 0.33 5.82 -4.13
CA LEU A 54 1.09 4.79 -3.42
C LEU A 54 0.76 4.70 -1.94
N GLU A 55 0.64 5.82 -1.24
CA GLU A 55 0.35 5.79 0.19
C GLU A 55 -1.00 5.11 0.47
N VAL A 56 -2.03 5.47 -0.28
CA VAL A 56 -3.35 4.87 -0.11
C VAL A 56 -3.30 3.38 -0.44
N ALA A 57 -2.59 3.01 -1.51
CA ALA A 57 -2.43 1.61 -1.90
C ALA A 57 -1.74 0.79 -0.82
N VAL A 58 -0.69 1.34 -0.20
CA VAL A 58 0.03 0.67 0.89
C VAL A 58 -0.85 0.55 2.13
N ARG A 59 -1.58 1.62 2.50
CA ARG A 59 -2.49 1.56 3.64
C ARG A 59 -3.59 0.52 3.43
N ALA A 60 -4.15 0.46 2.23
CA ALA A 60 -5.16 -0.54 1.89
C ALA A 60 -4.58 -1.95 2.03
N THR A 61 -3.36 -2.17 1.57
CA THR A 61 -2.70 -3.47 1.71
C THR A 61 -2.57 -3.86 3.18
N ILE A 62 -2.11 -2.94 4.03
CA ILE A 62 -1.96 -3.22 5.46
C ILE A 62 -3.30 -3.59 6.09
N VAL A 63 -4.32 -2.75 5.89
CA VAL A 63 -5.62 -2.94 6.53
C VAL A 63 -6.30 -4.22 6.05
N GLU A 64 -6.28 -4.46 4.76
CA GLU A 64 -7.05 -5.54 4.16
C GLU A 64 -6.40 -6.91 4.27
N THR A 65 -5.09 -6.96 4.56
CA THR A 65 -4.38 -8.23 4.70
C THR A 65 -3.89 -8.51 6.13
N ASP A 66 -4.09 -7.57 7.06
CA ASP A 66 -3.52 -7.67 8.41
C ASP A 66 -3.95 -8.95 9.13
N MET A 67 -5.20 -9.35 8.99
CA MET A 67 -5.76 -10.51 9.68
C MET A 67 -5.89 -11.75 8.79
N SER A 68 -5.43 -11.68 7.56
CA SER A 68 -5.68 -12.75 6.59
C SER A 68 -4.68 -13.91 6.66
N LEU A 69 -3.50 -13.68 7.25
CA LEU A 69 -2.45 -14.70 7.31
C LEU A 69 -1.75 -14.68 8.66
N GLU A 70 -1.51 -15.88 9.20
CA GLU A 70 -0.66 -16.06 10.39
C GLU A 70 0.69 -16.57 9.93
N ASP A 71 1.51 -15.67 9.41
CA ASP A 71 2.78 -15.98 8.78
C ASP A 71 3.80 -14.91 9.17
N GLY A 72 4.99 -15.36 9.62
CA GLY A 72 6.04 -14.44 10.07
C GLY A 72 6.54 -13.51 8.99
N ASP A 73 6.65 -14.01 7.76
CA ASP A 73 7.09 -13.18 6.64
C ASP A 73 6.04 -12.15 6.29
N HIS A 74 4.76 -12.52 6.40
CA HIS A 74 3.67 -11.60 6.19
C HIS A 74 3.71 -10.45 7.20
N GLU A 75 3.85 -10.77 8.51
CA GLU A 75 3.94 -9.75 9.54
C GLU A 75 5.17 -8.86 9.34
N ALA A 76 6.31 -9.43 8.97
CA ALA A 76 7.51 -8.63 8.70
C ALA A 76 7.29 -7.67 7.54
N ASP A 77 6.62 -8.12 6.48
CA ASP A 77 6.32 -7.26 5.33
C ASP A 77 5.35 -6.16 5.71
N LEU A 78 4.32 -6.46 6.51
CA LEU A 78 3.39 -5.43 6.97
C LEU A 78 4.09 -4.39 7.85
N ASP A 79 5.03 -4.82 8.70
CA ASP A 79 5.82 -3.89 9.51
C ASP A 79 6.69 -3.00 8.63
N THR A 80 7.25 -3.55 7.57
CA THR A 80 8.04 -2.77 6.60
C THR A 80 7.16 -1.73 5.91
N LEU A 81 5.96 -2.13 5.47
CA LEU A 81 5.02 -1.21 4.84
C LEU A 81 4.58 -0.11 5.81
N GLU A 82 4.28 -0.49 7.05
CA GLU A 82 3.91 0.47 8.09
C GLU A 82 5.01 1.50 8.30
N SER A 83 6.26 1.04 8.36
CA SER A 83 7.41 1.91 8.55
C SER A 83 7.64 2.85 7.38
N SER A 84 7.15 2.51 6.19
CA SER A 84 7.31 3.34 5.00
C SER A 84 6.32 4.52 4.97
N LEU A 85 5.23 4.47 5.73
CA LEU A 85 4.13 5.42 5.59
C LEU A 85 4.55 6.89 5.77
N PRO A 86 5.37 7.26 6.76
CA PRO A 86 5.77 8.67 6.87
C PRO A 86 6.48 9.19 5.62
N ALA A 87 7.36 8.39 5.02
CA ALA A 87 8.04 8.78 3.80
C ALA A 87 7.07 8.89 2.62
N LEU A 88 6.07 8.00 2.58
CA LEU A 88 5.05 8.04 1.52
C LEU A 88 4.15 9.26 1.63
N GLU A 89 3.85 9.69 2.86
CA GLU A 89 3.10 10.93 3.08
C GLU A 89 3.88 12.13 2.55
N VAL A 90 5.18 12.19 2.83
CA VAL A 90 6.04 13.25 2.32
C VAL A 90 6.10 13.21 0.79
N MET A 91 6.23 12.02 0.22
CA MET A 91 6.22 11.83 -1.24
C MET A 91 4.93 12.38 -1.87
N ARG A 92 3.79 12.01 -1.29
CA ARG A 92 2.49 12.49 -1.76
C ARG A 92 2.42 14.02 -1.71
N ASP A 93 2.81 14.60 -0.58
CA ASP A 93 2.74 16.05 -0.39
C ASP A 93 3.63 16.77 -1.40
N ARG A 94 4.83 16.23 -1.63
CA ARG A 94 5.74 16.81 -2.62
C ARG A 94 5.18 16.68 -4.04
N ALA A 95 4.55 15.55 -4.34
CA ALA A 95 3.93 15.36 -5.66
C ALA A 95 2.77 16.34 -5.88
N LEU A 96 2.08 16.73 -4.81
CA LEU A 96 0.97 17.69 -4.88
C LEU A 96 1.43 19.13 -5.14
N THR A 97 2.72 19.46 -4.95
CA THR A 97 3.21 20.82 -5.18
C THR A 97 3.24 21.22 -6.65
N GLY A 98 3.15 20.25 -7.55
CA GLY A 98 3.13 20.51 -8.99
C GLY A 98 4.49 20.74 -9.64
N ASP A 99 5.58 20.54 -8.90
CA ASP A 99 6.93 20.73 -9.45
C ASP A 99 7.37 19.57 -10.37
N GLY A 100 6.56 18.54 -10.50
CA GLY A 100 6.86 17.38 -11.32
C GLY A 100 7.74 16.36 -10.61
N ALA A 101 8.11 15.32 -11.35
CA ALA A 101 8.90 14.22 -10.82
C ALA A 101 10.32 14.70 -10.51
N TRP A 102 10.89 14.12 -9.44
CA TRP A 102 12.25 14.44 -9.01
C TRP A 102 13.15 13.22 -9.19
N GLU A 103 14.46 13.45 -9.18
CA GLU A 103 15.43 12.38 -9.31
C GLU A 103 15.27 11.40 -8.14
N GLY A 104 15.24 10.12 -8.47
CA GLY A 104 15.09 9.06 -7.47
C GLY A 104 13.64 8.68 -7.17
N LEU A 105 12.65 9.45 -7.64
CA LEU A 105 11.25 9.15 -7.33
C LEU A 105 10.85 7.73 -7.73
N GLY A 106 11.25 7.28 -8.91
CA GLY A 106 10.92 5.94 -9.37
C GLY A 106 11.40 4.86 -8.40
N ALA A 107 12.62 4.99 -7.92
CA ALA A 107 13.17 4.04 -6.95
C ALA A 107 12.47 4.12 -5.61
N GLU A 108 12.08 5.33 -5.18
CA GLU A 108 11.35 5.51 -3.93
C GLU A 108 9.96 4.87 -3.98
N ILE A 109 9.33 4.87 -5.16
CA ILE A 109 8.04 4.19 -5.37
C ILE A 109 8.25 2.69 -5.42
N GLU A 110 9.27 2.22 -6.14
CA GLU A 110 9.50 0.79 -6.39
C GLU A 110 9.67 -0.02 -5.10
N ALA A 111 10.41 0.50 -4.13
CA ALA A 111 10.73 -0.28 -2.93
C ALA A 111 9.49 -0.70 -2.14
N PRO A 112 8.60 0.20 -1.69
CA PRO A 112 7.40 -0.23 -0.99
C PRO A 112 6.40 -0.96 -1.89
N LEU A 113 6.34 -0.60 -3.16
CA LEU A 113 5.45 -1.27 -4.11
C LEU A 113 5.80 -2.75 -4.23
N ALA A 114 7.09 -3.08 -4.34
CA ALA A 114 7.52 -4.48 -4.44
C ALA A 114 7.13 -5.28 -3.20
N VAL A 115 7.22 -4.68 -2.01
CA VAL A 115 6.81 -5.35 -0.77
C VAL A 115 5.30 -5.60 -0.78
N ALA A 116 4.51 -4.61 -1.16
CA ALA A 116 3.05 -4.78 -1.24
C ALA A 116 2.67 -5.86 -2.24
N GLU A 117 3.33 -5.90 -3.39
CA GLU A 117 3.09 -6.93 -4.40
C GLU A 117 3.41 -8.32 -3.86
N ARG A 118 4.49 -8.46 -3.08
CA ARG A 118 4.84 -9.72 -2.44
C ARG A 118 3.77 -10.17 -1.46
N VAL A 119 3.22 -9.23 -0.67
CA VAL A 119 2.12 -9.52 0.25
C VAL A 119 0.91 -10.07 -0.50
N LEU A 120 0.53 -9.43 -1.59
CA LEU A 120 -0.63 -9.88 -2.37
C LEU A 120 -0.39 -11.25 -3.00
N ARG A 121 0.81 -11.51 -3.53
CA ARG A 121 1.13 -12.82 -4.09
C ARG A 121 1.05 -13.91 -3.04
N ARG A 122 1.61 -13.66 -1.85
CA ARG A 122 1.59 -14.63 -0.74
C ARG A 122 0.15 -14.92 -0.34
N ARG A 123 -0.68 -13.89 -0.22
CA ARG A 123 -2.09 -14.08 0.15
C ARG A 123 -2.81 -14.95 -0.87
N ARG A 124 -2.61 -14.71 -2.15
CA ARG A 124 -3.26 -15.50 -3.21
C ARG A 124 -2.86 -16.98 -3.12
N VAL A 125 -1.59 -17.24 -2.90
CA VAL A 125 -1.08 -18.63 -2.82
C VAL A 125 -1.61 -19.33 -1.57
N LEU A 126 -1.57 -18.65 -0.41
CA LEU A 126 -1.89 -19.30 0.86
C LEU A 126 -3.39 -19.41 1.13
N THR A 127 -4.22 -18.66 0.41
CA THR A 127 -5.67 -18.69 0.62
C THR A 127 -6.44 -19.49 -0.44
N GLN A 128 -5.73 -20.12 -1.37
CA GLN A 128 -6.37 -20.97 -2.39
C GLN A 128 -6.73 -22.35 -1.86
#